data_7850be0805fc0611c619058b334ec588
#
_entry.id   7850be0805fc0611c619058b334ec588
#
_cell.length_a   1.000
_cell.length_b   1.000
_cell.length_c   1.000
_cell.angle_alpha   90.00
_cell.angle_beta   90.00
_cell.angle_gamma   90.00
#
_symmetry.space_group_name_H-M   'P 1'
#
loop_
_entity.id
_entity.type
_entity.pdbx_description
1 polymer ?
#
loop_
_entity_poly.entity_id
_entity_poly.type
_entity_poly.pdbx_seq_one_letter_code
_entity_poly.pdbx_strand_id
1 'polypeptide(L)'
;MDFKSDPPTLFRPAIEADLPALTEIFNAAITGTTSTGHLEVLTVKDRRSWWDSHLDPRYPILSAERAGEVIGYASLSPWSPYPVYEQTVESSLYLAPISQGRGLGTALMIALLAEARRLGHHVVLSRIWSQNAASLAMCRKCGYEIIGTQREVGLRNGVLEDCVLLQIILAG
;
A
#
# COMPACT_ATOMS: atom_id res chain seq x y z
N MET A 1 31.85 -21.29 1.39
CA MET A 1 30.92 -20.25 1.84
C MET A 1 29.59 -20.51 1.17
N ASP A 2 28.67 -21.13 1.90
CA ASP A 2 27.32 -21.36 1.38
C ASP A 2 26.58 -20.02 1.27
N PHE A 3 26.40 -19.56 0.05
CA PHE A 3 25.42 -18.51 -0.24
C PHE A 3 24.03 -19.11 -0.02
N LYS A 4 23.51 -19.05 1.20
CA LYS A 4 22.09 -19.25 1.43
C LYS A 4 21.38 -18.15 0.65
N SER A 5 20.85 -18.49 -0.53
CA SER A 5 19.95 -17.60 -1.25
C SER A 5 18.77 -17.28 -0.33
N ASP A 6 18.47 -16.00 -0.17
CA ASP A 6 17.28 -15.57 0.57
C ASP A 6 16.08 -16.37 0.03
N PRO A 7 15.21 -16.90 0.91
CA PRO A 7 14.05 -17.65 0.46
C PRO A 7 13.17 -16.75 -0.45
N PRO A 8 12.53 -17.33 -1.47
CA PRO A 8 11.69 -16.58 -2.39
C PRO A 8 10.54 -15.91 -1.64
N THR A 9 10.18 -14.72 -2.10
CA THR A 9 9.00 -14.02 -1.58
C THR A 9 7.77 -14.45 -2.36
N LEU A 10 6.74 -14.90 -1.66
CA LEU A 10 5.42 -15.23 -2.20
C LEU A 10 4.47 -14.04 -2.05
N PHE A 11 3.78 -13.69 -3.12
CA PHE A 11 2.65 -12.76 -3.07
C PHE A 11 1.36 -13.57 -3.10
N ARG A 12 0.54 -13.43 -2.09
CA ARG A 12 -0.73 -14.15 -1.95
C ARG A 12 -1.83 -13.26 -1.40
N PRO A 13 -3.11 -13.60 -1.61
CA PRO A 13 -4.18 -12.96 -0.88
C PRO A 13 -3.94 -13.03 0.63
N ALA A 14 -4.20 -11.94 1.33
CA ALA A 14 -4.14 -11.93 2.79
C ALA A 14 -5.27 -12.77 3.37
N ILE A 15 -5.01 -13.40 4.50
CA ILE A 15 -6.00 -14.13 5.30
C ILE A 15 -6.18 -13.45 6.66
N GLU A 16 -7.28 -13.71 7.36
CA GLU A 16 -7.55 -13.06 8.64
C GLU A 16 -6.44 -13.27 9.68
N ALA A 17 -5.77 -14.43 9.64
CA ALA A 17 -4.63 -14.73 10.50
C ALA A 17 -3.43 -13.79 10.27
N ASP A 18 -3.37 -13.10 9.13
CA ASP A 18 -2.30 -12.12 8.84
C ASP A 18 -2.55 -10.78 9.56
N LEU A 19 -3.79 -10.47 9.98
CA LEU A 19 -4.16 -9.15 10.48
C LEU A 19 -3.24 -8.62 11.60
N PRO A 20 -2.75 -9.42 12.55
CA PRO A 20 -1.76 -8.97 13.52
C PRO A 20 -0.47 -8.47 12.86
N ALA A 21 0.12 -9.26 11.94
CA ALA A 21 1.34 -8.89 11.24
C ALA A 21 1.14 -7.64 10.35
N LEU A 22 0.00 -7.54 9.64
CA LEU A 22 -0.35 -6.35 8.86
C LEU A 22 -0.46 -5.10 9.75
N THR A 23 -0.98 -5.26 10.98
CA THR A 23 -1.09 -4.17 11.95
C THR A 23 0.29 -3.72 12.43
N GLU A 24 1.19 -4.66 12.75
CA GLU A 24 2.56 -4.36 13.17
C GLU A 24 3.34 -3.63 12.07
N ILE A 25 3.24 -4.08 10.82
CA ILE A 25 3.88 -3.42 9.67
C ILE A 25 3.34 -1.99 9.49
N PHE A 26 2.04 -1.79 9.63
CA PHE A 26 1.42 -0.47 9.56
C PHE A 26 1.89 0.45 10.69
N ASN A 27 1.95 -0.07 11.92
CA ASN A 27 2.43 0.67 13.09
C ASN A 27 3.90 1.06 12.96
N ALA A 28 4.74 0.21 12.36
CA ALA A 28 6.12 0.57 12.05
C ALA A 28 6.20 1.74 11.06
N ALA A 29 5.25 1.87 10.13
CA ALA A 29 5.17 3.03 9.24
C ALA A 29 4.71 4.29 9.97
N ILE A 30 3.85 4.19 10.99
CA ILE A 30 3.42 5.33 11.82
C ILE A 30 4.61 5.87 12.62
N THR A 31 5.36 5.00 13.29
CA THR A 31 6.41 5.40 14.23
C THR A 31 7.74 5.72 13.56
N GLY A 32 8.04 5.09 12.43
CA GLY A 32 9.36 5.16 11.79
C GLY A 32 9.43 6.04 10.56
N THR A 33 8.28 6.48 10.01
CA THR A 33 8.23 7.19 8.73
C THR A 33 7.11 8.22 8.67
N THR A 34 7.02 8.93 7.54
CA THR A 34 5.89 9.80 7.20
C THR A 34 4.95 9.14 6.17
N SER A 35 4.92 7.80 6.11
CA SER A 35 4.25 7.07 5.02
C SER A 35 2.73 6.96 5.20
N THR A 36 2.19 7.31 6.37
CA THR A 36 0.75 7.21 6.68
C THR A 36 0.22 8.51 7.26
N GLY A 37 -1.10 8.72 7.16
CA GLY A 37 -1.80 9.83 7.80
C GLY A 37 -2.14 9.59 9.27
N HIS A 38 -1.93 8.39 9.80
CA HIS A 38 -2.13 8.11 11.23
C HIS A 38 -0.97 8.67 12.06
N LEU A 39 -1.30 9.21 13.23
CA LEU A 39 -0.35 9.79 14.17
C LEU A 39 -0.10 8.89 15.39
N GLU A 40 -1.02 7.96 15.66
CA GLU A 40 -0.97 7.03 16.80
C GLU A 40 -1.03 5.58 16.31
N VAL A 41 -0.33 4.71 17.01
CA VAL A 41 -0.34 3.27 16.73
C VAL A 41 -1.72 2.67 16.99
N LEU A 42 -2.06 1.66 16.20
CA LEU A 42 -3.36 1.00 16.24
C LEU A 42 -3.23 -0.41 16.83
N THR A 43 -4.27 -0.84 17.53
CA THR A 43 -4.42 -2.25 17.92
C THR A 43 -5.01 -3.06 16.75
N VAL A 44 -4.92 -4.38 16.83
CA VAL A 44 -5.61 -5.29 15.89
C VAL A 44 -7.11 -5.02 15.87
N LYS A 45 -7.71 -4.67 17.03
CA LYS A 45 -9.12 -4.31 17.13
C LYS A 45 -9.44 -3.05 16.33
N ASP A 46 -8.59 -2.01 16.40
CA ASP A 46 -8.78 -0.77 15.66
C ASP A 46 -8.68 -0.99 14.15
N ARG A 47 -7.87 -1.98 13.72
CA ARG A 47 -7.71 -2.35 12.31
C ARG A 47 -8.82 -3.26 11.77
N ARG A 48 -9.72 -3.78 12.63
CA ARG A 48 -10.79 -4.69 12.22
C ARG A 48 -11.70 -4.08 11.16
N SER A 49 -12.16 -2.86 11.33
CA SER A 49 -13.06 -2.21 10.36
C SER A 49 -12.40 -2.01 8.99
N TRP A 50 -11.09 -1.73 8.96
CA TRP A 50 -10.32 -1.68 7.71
C TRP A 50 -10.25 -3.07 7.06
N TRP A 51 -9.97 -4.13 7.83
CA TRP A 51 -9.97 -5.50 7.32
C TRP A 51 -11.34 -5.86 6.74
N ASP A 52 -12.42 -5.61 7.47
CA ASP A 52 -13.78 -5.93 7.08
C ASP A 52 -14.19 -5.19 5.77
N SER A 53 -13.69 -3.98 5.55
CA SER A 53 -13.92 -3.25 4.29
C SER A 53 -13.24 -3.88 3.07
N HIS A 54 -12.30 -4.81 3.28
CA HIS A 54 -11.58 -5.55 2.23
C HIS A 54 -12.09 -6.99 2.05
N LEU A 55 -13.19 -7.37 2.69
CA LEU A 55 -13.85 -8.67 2.46
C LEU A 55 -14.56 -8.71 1.09
N ASP A 56 -14.86 -7.56 0.49
CA ASP A 56 -15.31 -7.48 -0.90
C ASP A 56 -14.13 -7.86 -1.82
N PRO A 57 -14.27 -8.91 -2.66
CA PRO A 57 -13.19 -9.38 -3.52
C PRO A 57 -12.70 -8.34 -4.55
N ARG A 58 -13.44 -7.25 -4.76
CA ARG A 58 -13.01 -6.14 -5.60
C ARG A 58 -11.89 -5.31 -4.97
N TYR A 59 -11.69 -5.42 -3.66
CA TYR A 59 -10.72 -4.64 -2.89
C TYR A 59 -9.74 -5.54 -2.14
N PRO A 60 -8.89 -6.31 -2.85
CA PRO A 60 -8.01 -7.29 -2.23
C PRO A 60 -6.91 -6.66 -1.39
N ILE A 61 -6.44 -7.44 -0.42
CA ILE A 61 -5.17 -7.24 0.24
C ILE A 61 -4.23 -8.36 -0.23
N LEU A 62 -3.04 -8.01 -0.73
CA LEU A 62 -1.97 -8.95 -1.03
C LEU A 62 -0.90 -8.88 0.06
N SER A 63 -0.60 -10.01 0.68
CA SER A 63 0.53 -10.19 1.59
C SER A 63 1.78 -10.61 0.82
N ALA A 64 2.92 -10.03 1.19
CA ALA A 64 4.23 -10.53 0.79
C ALA A 64 4.77 -11.40 1.93
N GLU A 65 4.91 -12.69 1.67
CA GLU A 65 5.38 -13.69 2.63
C GLU A 65 6.76 -14.20 2.27
N ARG A 66 7.64 -14.33 3.26
CA ARG A 66 8.97 -14.94 3.11
C ARG A 66 9.25 -15.83 4.30
N ALA A 67 9.63 -17.09 4.03
CA ALA A 67 9.88 -18.10 5.08
C ALA A 67 8.74 -18.28 6.09
N GLY A 68 7.48 -18.12 5.66
CA GLY A 68 6.30 -18.23 6.53
C GLY A 68 5.94 -16.95 7.30
N GLU A 69 6.70 -15.87 7.13
CA GLU A 69 6.44 -14.59 7.79
C GLU A 69 5.93 -13.54 6.79
N VAL A 70 4.91 -12.78 7.18
CA VAL A 70 4.42 -11.63 6.40
C VAL A 70 5.37 -10.46 6.60
N ILE A 71 6.01 -10.02 5.51
CA ILE A 71 7.03 -8.96 5.50
C ILE A 71 6.57 -7.67 4.81
N GLY A 72 5.35 -7.64 4.32
CA GLY A 72 4.74 -6.49 3.68
C GLY A 72 3.35 -6.81 3.16
N TYR A 73 2.63 -5.78 2.80
CA TYR A 73 1.33 -5.92 2.15
C TYR A 73 1.01 -4.72 1.27
N ALA A 74 0.12 -4.95 0.30
CA ALA A 74 -0.49 -3.91 -0.50
C ALA A 74 -2.00 -4.15 -0.61
N SER A 75 -2.80 -3.09 -0.72
CA SER A 75 -4.25 -3.20 -0.79
C SER A 75 -4.85 -2.23 -1.79
N LEU A 76 -6.03 -2.61 -2.32
CA LEU A 76 -6.91 -1.71 -3.04
C LEU A 76 -8.08 -1.32 -2.14
N SER A 77 -8.46 -0.05 -2.18
CA SER A 77 -9.64 0.47 -1.49
C SER A 77 -10.50 1.25 -2.48
N PRO A 78 -11.83 1.36 -2.27
CA PRO A 78 -12.65 2.21 -3.12
C PRO A 78 -12.16 3.66 -3.03
N TRP A 79 -12.02 4.33 -4.18
CA TRP A 79 -11.66 5.75 -4.20
C TRP A 79 -12.76 6.65 -3.63
N SER A 80 -14.01 6.30 -3.91
CA SER A 80 -15.17 7.11 -3.55
C SER A 80 -16.39 6.21 -3.37
N PRO A 81 -17.33 6.57 -2.49
CA PRO A 81 -18.58 5.82 -2.33
C PRO A 81 -19.58 6.00 -3.48
N TYR A 82 -19.35 6.92 -4.41
CA TYR A 82 -20.28 7.18 -5.50
C TYR A 82 -20.10 6.19 -6.65
N PRO A 83 -21.19 5.62 -7.19
CA PRO A 83 -21.14 4.58 -8.24
C PRO A 83 -20.36 4.97 -9.51
N VAL A 84 -20.30 6.25 -9.86
CA VAL A 84 -19.54 6.75 -11.02
C VAL A 84 -18.04 6.43 -10.91
N TYR A 85 -17.51 6.18 -9.70
CA TYR A 85 -16.12 5.82 -9.45
C TYR A 85 -15.89 4.32 -9.24
N GLU A 86 -16.87 3.47 -9.60
CA GLU A 86 -16.80 2.02 -9.34
C GLU A 86 -15.53 1.36 -9.90
N GLN A 87 -15.00 1.84 -11.02
CA GLN A 87 -13.78 1.34 -11.63
C GLN A 87 -12.50 2.07 -11.16
N THR A 88 -12.61 2.95 -10.16
CA THR A 88 -11.49 3.71 -9.62
C THR A 88 -11.18 3.26 -8.19
N VAL A 89 -9.94 2.87 -7.95
CA VAL A 89 -9.48 2.40 -6.64
C VAL A 89 -8.25 3.18 -6.19
N GLU A 90 -8.00 3.17 -4.89
CA GLU A 90 -6.77 3.69 -4.29
C GLU A 90 -5.88 2.53 -3.85
N SER A 91 -4.58 2.61 -4.17
CA SER A 91 -3.58 1.66 -3.72
C SER A 91 -2.85 2.15 -2.47
N SER A 92 -2.59 1.23 -1.55
CA SER A 92 -1.70 1.43 -0.40
C SER A 92 -0.68 0.30 -0.33
N LEU A 93 0.55 0.60 0.15
CA LEU A 93 1.61 -0.40 0.30
C LEU A 93 2.47 -0.07 1.52
N TYR A 94 2.73 -1.11 2.31
CA TYR A 94 3.58 -1.04 3.50
C TYR A 94 4.49 -2.25 3.56
N LEU A 95 5.76 -2.02 3.94
CA LEU A 95 6.77 -3.06 4.13
C LEU A 95 7.33 -2.99 5.54
N ALA A 96 7.63 -4.15 6.12
CA ALA A 96 8.43 -4.22 7.32
C ALA A 96 9.78 -3.50 7.09
N PRO A 97 10.29 -2.73 8.06
CA PRO A 97 11.51 -1.91 7.87
C PRO A 97 12.69 -2.69 7.30
N ILE A 98 12.91 -3.92 7.79
CA ILE A 98 14.02 -4.79 7.34
C ILE A 98 13.89 -5.23 5.88
N SER A 99 12.69 -5.15 5.30
CA SER A 99 12.40 -5.60 3.94
C SER A 99 12.41 -4.47 2.91
N GLN A 100 12.65 -3.23 3.34
CA GLN A 100 12.72 -2.06 2.47
C GLN A 100 14.03 -1.99 1.66
N GLY A 101 14.02 -1.20 0.58
CA GLY A 101 15.25 -0.89 -0.19
C GLY A 101 15.74 -2.00 -1.13
N ARG A 102 15.03 -3.15 -1.23
CA ARG A 102 15.44 -4.32 -2.02
C ARG A 102 14.54 -4.61 -3.23
N GLY A 103 13.77 -3.63 -3.67
CA GLY A 103 12.86 -3.78 -4.82
C GLY A 103 11.53 -4.49 -4.51
N LEU A 104 11.33 -4.99 -3.28
CA LEU A 104 10.12 -5.71 -2.89
C LEU A 104 8.84 -4.88 -3.07
N GLY A 105 8.89 -3.59 -2.72
CA GLY A 105 7.72 -2.70 -2.89
C GLY A 105 7.29 -2.56 -4.35
N THR A 106 8.26 -2.44 -5.26
CA THR A 106 7.97 -2.40 -6.70
C THR A 106 7.34 -3.71 -7.18
N ALA A 107 7.89 -4.85 -6.79
CA ALA A 107 7.36 -6.16 -7.18
C ALA A 107 5.94 -6.39 -6.63
N LEU A 108 5.69 -6.03 -5.37
CA LEU A 108 4.37 -6.15 -4.74
C LEU A 108 3.35 -5.19 -5.37
N MET A 109 3.75 -3.96 -5.70
CA MET A 109 2.86 -3.01 -6.40
C MET A 109 2.51 -3.51 -7.80
N ILE A 110 3.48 -4.08 -8.54
CA ILE A 110 3.21 -4.67 -9.88
C ILE A 110 2.20 -5.82 -9.75
N ALA A 111 2.34 -6.68 -8.72
CA ALA A 111 1.38 -7.76 -8.46
C ALA A 111 -0.02 -7.20 -8.13
N LEU A 112 -0.11 -6.14 -7.32
CA LEU A 112 -1.38 -5.49 -7.01
C LEU A 112 -2.04 -4.87 -8.25
N LEU A 113 -1.26 -4.23 -9.12
CA LEU A 113 -1.77 -3.66 -10.37
C LEU A 113 -2.25 -4.74 -11.36
N ALA A 114 -1.59 -5.89 -11.40
CA ALA A 114 -2.05 -7.05 -12.17
C ALA A 114 -3.40 -7.54 -11.66
N GLU A 115 -3.57 -7.61 -10.34
CA GLU A 115 -4.84 -7.98 -9.71
C GLU A 115 -5.92 -6.93 -9.97
N ALA A 116 -5.61 -5.64 -9.91
CA ALA A 116 -6.54 -4.56 -10.26
C ALA A 116 -7.07 -4.71 -11.70
N ARG A 117 -6.19 -5.02 -12.65
CA ARG A 117 -6.60 -5.31 -14.05
C ARG A 117 -7.51 -6.52 -14.13
N ARG A 118 -7.16 -7.62 -13.48
CA ARG A 118 -7.95 -8.86 -13.46
C ARG A 118 -9.36 -8.62 -12.91
N LEU A 119 -9.49 -7.72 -11.94
CA LEU A 119 -10.77 -7.35 -11.32
C LEU A 119 -11.58 -6.33 -12.12
N GLY A 120 -11.04 -5.81 -13.24
CA GLY A 120 -11.72 -4.86 -14.11
C GLY A 120 -11.66 -3.40 -13.64
N HIS A 121 -10.76 -3.08 -12.71
CA HIS A 121 -10.52 -1.67 -12.38
C HIS A 121 -9.81 -0.96 -13.54
N HIS A 122 -10.19 0.29 -13.77
CA HIS A 122 -9.65 1.11 -14.87
C HIS A 122 -8.60 2.10 -14.39
N VAL A 123 -8.80 2.70 -13.23
CA VAL A 123 -7.87 3.70 -12.67
C VAL A 123 -7.43 3.26 -11.28
N VAL A 124 -6.12 3.30 -11.02
CA VAL A 124 -5.57 3.16 -9.67
C VAL A 124 -4.92 4.48 -9.28
N LEU A 125 -5.39 5.05 -8.19
CA LEU A 125 -4.85 6.26 -7.58
C LEU A 125 -3.91 5.90 -6.43
N SER A 126 -3.03 6.82 -6.09
CA SER A 126 -2.21 6.76 -4.88
C SER A 126 -2.01 8.17 -4.33
N ARG A 127 -2.04 8.30 -3.00
CA ARG A 127 -1.74 9.53 -2.27
C ARG A 127 -0.46 9.32 -1.47
N ILE A 128 0.54 10.16 -1.73
CA ILE A 128 1.85 10.02 -1.11
C ILE A 128 2.29 11.38 -0.57
N TRP A 129 2.66 11.43 0.71
CA TRP A 129 3.24 12.63 1.30
C TRP A 129 4.49 13.04 0.53
N SER A 130 4.64 14.33 0.22
CA SER A 130 5.71 14.85 -0.66
C SER A 130 7.12 14.51 -0.17
N GLN A 131 7.29 14.30 1.12
CA GLN A 131 8.56 13.93 1.76
C GLN A 131 8.93 12.45 1.57
N ASN A 132 7.99 11.60 1.15
CA ASN A 132 8.22 10.17 0.94
C ASN A 132 8.79 9.89 -0.46
N ALA A 133 10.03 10.33 -0.68
CA ALA A 133 10.72 10.20 -1.96
C ALA A 133 10.82 8.73 -2.44
N ALA A 134 10.96 7.77 -1.50
CA ALA A 134 11.05 6.36 -1.83
C ALA A 134 9.76 5.82 -2.45
N SER A 135 8.60 6.13 -1.86
CA SER A 135 7.30 5.73 -2.41
C SER A 135 6.99 6.44 -3.73
N LEU A 136 7.32 7.73 -3.86
CA LEU A 136 7.18 8.46 -5.12
C LEU A 136 8.02 7.82 -6.24
N ALA A 137 9.28 7.46 -5.96
CA ALA A 137 10.14 6.78 -6.92
C ALA A 137 9.63 5.38 -7.29
N MET A 138 9.13 4.63 -6.31
CA MET A 138 8.53 3.30 -6.52
C MET A 138 7.29 3.41 -7.43
N CYS A 139 6.35 4.31 -7.15
CA CYS A 139 5.16 4.48 -7.96
C CYS A 139 5.50 4.86 -9.41
N ARG A 140 6.46 5.76 -9.63
CA ARG A 140 6.93 6.10 -10.98
C ARG A 140 7.48 4.88 -11.72
N LYS A 141 8.27 4.02 -11.05
CA LYS A 141 8.77 2.77 -11.65
C LYS A 141 7.64 1.80 -12.01
N CYS A 142 6.52 1.85 -11.29
CA CYS A 142 5.34 1.04 -11.57
C CYS A 142 4.43 1.65 -12.66
N GLY A 143 4.77 2.82 -13.22
CA GLY A 143 4.04 3.48 -14.30
C GLY A 143 3.00 4.50 -13.83
N TYR A 144 2.99 4.88 -12.55
CA TYR A 144 2.14 5.97 -12.09
C TYR A 144 2.65 7.32 -12.57
N GLU A 145 1.72 8.20 -12.94
CA GLU A 145 1.95 9.59 -13.27
C GLU A 145 1.49 10.52 -12.15
N ILE A 146 2.22 11.60 -11.91
CA ILE A 146 1.77 12.65 -10.99
C ILE A 146 0.70 13.48 -11.67
N ILE A 147 -0.48 13.58 -11.05
CA ILE A 147 -1.62 14.36 -11.57
C ILE A 147 -1.83 15.66 -10.80
N GLY A 148 -1.18 15.84 -9.66
CA GLY A 148 -1.29 17.07 -8.88
C GLY A 148 -0.66 16.97 -7.51
N THR A 149 -0.67 18.09 -6.80
CA THR A 149 -0.23 18.19 -5.41
C THR A 149 -1.26 18.99 -4.62
N GLN A 150 -1.77 18.39 -3.55
CA GLN A 150 -2.56 19.09 -2.55
C GLN A 150 -1.59 19.73 -1.55
N ARG A 151 -1.55 21.06 -1.55
CA ARG A 151 -0.61 21.79 -0.68
C ARG A 151 -1.20 21.96 0.71
N GLU A 152 -0.34 21.80 1.73
CA GLU A 152 -0.66 22.07 3.14
C GLU A 152 -1.89 21.31 3.67
N VAL A 153 -2.18 20.13 3.10
CA VAL A 153 -3.42 19.37 3.36
C VAL A 153 -3.33 18.52 4.63
N GLY A 154 -2.12 18.23 5.12
CA GLY A 154 -1.88 17.48 6.35
C GLY A 154 -1.18 18.33 7.41
N LEU A 155 -1.48 18.06 8.67
CA LEU A 155 -0.78 18.65 9.82
C LEU A 155 -0.14 17.53 10.65
N ARG A 156 1.20 17.50 10.71
CA ARG A 156 1.96 16.54 11.50
C ARG A 156 2.95 17.27 12.40
N ASN A 157 2.85 17.08 13.71
CA ASN A 157 3.73 17.70 14.69
C ASN A 157 3.88 19.23 14.51
N GLY A 158 2.78 19.92 14.15
CA GLY A 158 2.79 21.35 13.92
C GLY A 158 3.34 21.80 12.56
N VAL A 159 3.72 20.88 11.67
CA VAL A 159 4.20 21.15 10.31
C VAL A 159 3.13 20.79 9.30
N LEU A 160 2.83 21.72 8.40
CA LEU A 160 1.94 21.48 7.26
C LEU A 160 2.66 20.65 6.20
N GLU A 161 1.97 19.65 5.69
CA GLU A 161 2.51 18.69 4.71
C GLU A 161 1.71 18.69 3.42
N ASP A 162 2.41 18.57 2.30
CA ASP A 162 1.84 18.40 0.97
C ASP A 162 1.61 16.92 0.67
N CYS A 163 0.51 16.63 -0.05
CA CYS A 163 0.20 15.30 -0.55
C CYS A 163 0.23 15.28 -2.08
N VAL A 164 1.08 14.44 -2.67
CA VAL A 164 1.18 14.22 -4.11
C VAL A 164 0.13 13.19 -4.53
N LEU A 165 -0.65 13.54 -5.53
CA LEU A 165 -1.64 12.66 -6.15
C LEU A 165 -1.02 12.01 -7.39
N LEU A 166 -1.08 10.69 -7.45
CA LEU A 166 -0.62 9.91 -8.58
C LEU A 166 -1.75 9.03 -9.11
N GLN A 167 -1.69 8.73 -10.40
CA GLN A 167 -2.60 7.78 -11.03
C GLN A 167 -1.88 6.87 -12.02
N ILE A 168 -2.47 5.72 -12.27
CA ILE A 168 -2.19 4.90 -13.43
C ILE A 168 -3.52 4.50 -14.07
N ILE A 169 -3.64 4.67 -15.38
CA ILE A 169 -4.76 4.16 -16.17
C ILE A 169 -4.35 2.77 -16.64
N LEU A 170 -5.10 1.77 -16.22
CA LEU A 170 -4.86 0.40 -16.62
C LEU A 170 -5.43 0.20 -18.02
N ALA A 171 -4.54 -0.09 -19.01
CA ALA A 171 -5.00 -0.49 -20.34
C ALA A 171 -5.87 -1.77 -20.21
N GLY A 172 -7.02 -1.76 -20.89
CA GLY A 172 -7.89 -2.91 -20.99
C GLY A 172 -7.26 -4.04 -21.81
#